data_7ceb9d19c2867dfad09cd885f51fce42
#
_entry.id   7ceb9d19c2867dfad09cd885f51fce42
#
_cell.length_a   1.000
_cell.length_b   1.000
_cell.length_c   1.000
_cell.angle_alpha   90.00
_cell.angle_beta   90.00
_cell.angle_gamma   90.00
#
_symmetry.space_group_name_H-M   'P 1'
#
loop_
_entity.id
_entity.type
_entity.pdbx_description
1 polymer ?
#
loop_
_entity_poly.entity_id
_entity_poly.type
_entity_poly.pdbx_seq_one_letter_code
_entity_poly.pdbx_strand_id
1 'polypeptide(L)'
;MTDVAIIAGVLLAGGVAAGLSRRREYVLRWCAWAVGVPVVLAALRAGPGGAAVLAGAAGVACALEYGGLTRLPWVDRAVLTVAVPMVPVTAWVAPAQLPQVLILALVAVALVPVLAGDATGGLSRLCFGMLGVIWFAPLAGVVLLGPAVLALFAAVSIADITASFGGRLLGGPSLSPLSPAKHWSGLLAGTVAGLGTLAVLGAFTPALAIAVAAGAPLGDLLESMVKRGVKAKDSASWLAGAGGLLDRLDSLLLSLLIALVLGH
;
A
#
# COMPACT_ATOMS: atom_id res chain seq x y z
N MET A 1 -25.75 7.83 -1.46
CA MET A 1 -26.18 7.64 -0.05
C MET A 1 -26.14 6.18 0.39
N THR A 2 -26.44 5.23 -0.49
CA THR A 2 -26.37 3.77 -0.25
C THR A 2 -24.99 3.27 0.18
N ASP A 3 -23.91 3.75 -0.47
CA ASP A 3 -22.55 3.26 -0.21
C ASP A 3 -22.04 3.62 1.20
N VAL A 4 -22.39 4.83 1.67
CA VAL A 4 -22.03 5.27 3.04
C VAL A 4 -22.75 4.45 4.09
N ALA A 5 -24.01 4.14 3.86
CA ALA A 5 -24.81 3.34 4.79
C ALA A 5 -24.27 1.89 4.86
N ILE A 6 -23.87 1.33 3.72
CA ILE A 6 -23.27 -0.01 3.67
C ILE A 6 -21.92 -0.01 4.42
N ILE A 7 -21.04 0.96 4.14
CA ILE A 7 -19.74 1.08 4.80
C ILE A 7 -19.91 1.28 6.31
N ALA A 8 -20.83 2.17 6.72
CA ALA A 8 -21.14 2.38 8.13
C ALA A 8 -21.66 1.11 8.80
N GLY A 9 -22.54 0.36 8.12
CA GLY A 9 -23.07 -0.91 8.61
C GLY A 9 -21.97 -1.97 8.81
N VAL A 10 -21.05 -2.09 7.85
CA VAL A 10 -19.91 -3.02 7.93
C VAL A 10 -18.96 -2.62 9.07
N LEU A 11 -18.67 -1.32 9.22
CA LEU A 11 -17.82 -0.83 10.32
C LEU A 11 -18.49 -1.08 11.68
N LEU A 12 -19.80 -0.83 11.82
CA LEU A 12 -20.53 -1.10 13.04
C LEU A 12 -20.54 -2.59 13.39
N ALA A 13 -20.83 -3.46 12.43
CA ALA A 13 -20.82 -4.92 12.63
C ALA A 13 -19.43 -5.40 13.03
N GLY A 14 -18.38 -4.90 12.38
CA GLY A 14 -16.98 -5.18 12.73
C GLY A 14 -16.62 -4.71 14.14
N GLY A 15 -17.12 -3.55 14.55
CA GLY A 15 -16.93 -3.00 15.90
C GLY A 15 -17.57 -3.86 16.99
N VAL A 16 -18.81 -4.30 16.76
CA VAL A 16 -19.51 -5.21 17.65
C VAL A 16 -18.75 -6.54 17.77
N ALA A 17 -18.35 -7.13 16.64
CA ALA A 17 -17.58 -8.38 16.61
C ALA A 17 -16.22 -8.24 17.33
N ALA A 18 -15.48 -7.13 17.11
CA ALA A 18 -14.23 -6.85 17.78
C ALA A 18 -14.41 -6.66 19.28
N GLY A 19 -15.45 -5.94 19.73
CA GLY A 19 -15.79 -5.75 21.13
C GLY A 19 -16.16 -7.05 21.84
N LEU A 20 -16.99 -7.89 21.19
CA LEU A 20 -17.39 -9.21 21.71
C LEU A 20 -16.21 -10.18 21.83
N SER A 21 -15.19 -10.06 20.97
CA SER A 21 -14.00 -10.91 21.02
C SER A 21 -13.16 -10.70 22.28
N ARG A 22 -13.31 -9.57 22.97
CA ARG A 22 -12.53 -9.11 24.13
C ARG A 22 -11.00 -9.13 23.93
N ARG A 23 -10.53 -9.33 22.69
CA ARG A 23 -9.10 -9.32 22.36
C ARG A 23 -8.69 -7.91 21.93
N ARG A 24 -7.81 -7.28 22.71
CA ARG A 24 -7.30 -5.93 22.47
C ARG A 24 -6.77 -5.74 21.04
N GLU A 25 -6.17 -6.76 20.46
CA GLU A 25 -5.64 -6.73 19.10
C GLU A 25 -6.73 -6.48 18.05
N TYR A 26 -7.89 -7.15 18.14
CA TYR A 26 -9.00 -6.95 17.21
C TYR A 26 -9.65 -5.58 17.36
N VAL A 27 -9.76 -5.09 18.60
CA VAL A 27 -10.28 -3.74 18.87
C VAL A 27 -9.36 -2.69 18.26
N LEU A 28 -8.04 -2.79 18.45
CA LEU A 28 -7.07 -1.84 17.88
C LEU A 28 -7.09 -1.85 16.34
N ARG A 29 -7.16 -3.03 15.74
CA ARG A 29 -7.31 -3.16 14.28
C ARG A 29 -8.59 -2.52 13.79
N TRP A 30 -9.71 -2.76 14.49
CA TRP A 30 -10.97 -2.13 14.15
C TRP A 30 -10.92 -0.60 14.28
N CYS A 31 -10.31 -0.06 15.34
CA CYS A 31 -10.12 1.39 15.50
C CYS A 31 -9.34 1.99 14.32
N ALA A 32 -8.29 1.31 13.84
CA ALA A 32 -7.55 1.76 12.66
C ALA A 32 -8.44 1.85 11.41
N TRP A 33 -9.32 0.86 11.18
CA TRP A 33 -10.29 0.89 10.09
C TRP A 33 -11.39 1.94 10.29
N ALA A 34 -11.88 2.09 11.52
CA ALA A 34 -12.92 3.06 11.87
C ALA A 34 -12.49 4.53 11.66
N VAL A 35 -11.19 4.79 11.75
CA VAL A 35 -10.61 6.10 11.43
C VAL A 35 -10.17 6.16 9.96
N GLY A 36 -9.47 5.15 9.48
CA GLY A 36 -8.87 5.15 8.14
C GLY A 36 -9.91 5.23 7.02
N VAL A 37 -10.98 4.44 7.09
CA VAL A 37 -12.00 4.43 6.03
C VAL A 37 -12.70 5.78 5.88
N PRO A 38 -13.21 6.45 6.94
CA PRO A 38 -13.77 7.78 6.82
C PRO A 38 -12.79 8.82 6.28
N VAL A 39 -11.51 8.76 6.67
CA VAL A 39 -10.46 9.67 6.17
C VAL A 39 -10.26 9.47 4.67
N VAL A 40 -10.12 8.22 4.21
CA VAL A 40 -9.99 7.89 2.77
C VAL A 40 -11.21 8.39 2.00
N LEU A 41 -12.43 8.09 2.49
CA LEU A 41 -13.66 8.52 1.84
C LEU A 41 -13.79 10.04 1.78
N ALA A 42 -13.45 10.75 2.86
CA ALA A 42 -13.49 12.22 2.89
C ALA A 42 -12.50 12.82 1.90
N ALA A 43 -11.26 12.29 1.87
CA ALA A 43 -10.23 12.74 0.95
C ALA A 43 -10.61 12.51 -0.52
N LEU A 44 -11.10 11.33 -0.87
CA LEU A 44 -11.53 11.01 -2.23
C LEU A 44 -12.77 11.83 -2.66
N ARG A 45 -13.68 12.14 -1.72
CA ARG A 45 -14.82 13.03 -2.00
C ARG A 45 -14.44 14.50 -2.17
N ALA A 46 -13.31 14.91 -1.59
CA ALA A 46 -12.77 16.24 -1.82
C ALA A 46 -12.13 16.38 -3.23
N GLY A 47 -12.23 15.33 -4.06
CA GLY A 47 -11.76 15.31 -5.44
C GLY A 47 -10.27 15.06 -5.58
N PRO A 48 -9.68 15.33 -6.76
CA PRO A 48 -8.29 15.00 -7.04
C PRO A 48 -7.28 15.65 -6.08
N GLY A 49 -7.57 16.86 -5.59
CA GLY A 49 -6.72 17.54 -4.59
C GLY A 49 -6.72 16.80 -3.24
N GLY A 50 -7.89 16.35 -2.76
CA GLY A 50 -7.99 15.54 -1.56
C GLY A 50 -7.29 14.18 -1.70
N ALA A 51 -7.44 13.54 -2.87
CA ALA A 51 -6.73 12.31 -3.21
C ALA A 51 -5.19 12.51 -3.19
N ALA A 52 -4.70 13.63 -3.75
CA ALA A 52 -3.28 13.96 -3.76
C ALA A 52 -2.72 14.21 -2.34
N VAL A 53 -3.48 14.91 -1.49
CA VAL A 53 -3.10 15.14 -0.08
C VAL A 53 -3.04 13.82 0.69
N LEU A 54 -4.04 12.95 0.52
CA LEU A 54 -4.07 11.62 1.14
C LEU A 54 -2.87 10.78 0.71
N ALA A 55 -2.65 10.67 -0.61
CA ALA A 55 -1.55 9.91 -1.20
C ALA A 55 -0.18 10.48 -0.80
N GLY A 56 -0.06 11.82 -0.77
CA GLY A 56 1.15 12.50 -0.32
C GLY A 56 1.46 12.23 1.16
N ALA A 57 0.46 12.32 2.03
CA ALA A 57 0.62 12.02 3.46
C ALA A 57 0.98 10.54 3.70
N ALA A 58 0.30 9.63 2.98
CA ALA A 58 0.65 8.21 3.01
C ALA A 58 2.09 7.98 2.51
N GLY A 59 2.48 8.66 1.43
CA GLY A 59 3.83 8.61 0.87
C GLY A 59 4.90 9.07 1.85
N VAL A 60 4.67 10.17 2.57
CA VAL A 60 5.57 10.64 3.64
C VAL A 60 5.73 9.59 4.72
N ALA A 61 4.61 9.04 5.24
CA ALA A 61 4.66 8.03 6.28
C ALA A 61 5.40 6.76 5.81
N CYS A 62 5.07 6.25 4.61
CA CYS A 62 5.75 5.08 4.04
C CYS A 62 7.24 5.33 3.80
N ALA A 63 7.63 6.53 3.32
CA ALA A 63 9.04 6.88 3.10
C ALA A 63 9.82 6.92 4.43
N LEU A 64 9.23 7.46 5.49
CA LEU A 64 9.84 7.48 6.83
C LEU A 64 9.99 6.06 7.40
N GLU A 65 8.95 5.23 7.31
CA GLU A 65 8.99 3.83 7.76
C GLU A 65 10.02 3.03 6.99
N TYR A 66 9.98 3.11 5.66
CA TYR A 66 10.91 2.42 4.76
C TYR A 66 12.36 2.85 5.00
N GLY A 67 12.60 4.16 5.13
CA GLY A 67 13.92 4.69 5.43
C GLY A 67 14.43 4.24 6.80
N GLY A 68 13.53 4.06 7.79
CA GLY A 68 13.82 3.46 9.08
C GLY A 68 14.15 1.98 8.98
N LEU A 69 13.30 1.23 8.29
CA LEU A 69 13.44 -0.20 8.03
C LEU A 69 14.77 -0.54 7.34
N THR A 70 15.11 0.20 6.29
CA THR A 70 16.35 0.02 5.49
C THR A 70 17.58 0.67 6.09
N ARG A 71 17.42 1.34 7.25
CA ARG A 71 18.49 2.04 7.98
C ARG A 71 19.21 3.09 7.12
N LEU A 72 18.47 3.73 6.22
CA LEU A 72 19.03 4.83 5.43
C LEU A 72 19.48 5.97 6.35
N PRO A 73 20.61 6.64 6.07
CA PRO A 73 21.02 7.86 6.76
C PRO A 73 19.94 8.95 6.67
N TRP A 74 20.00 9.93 7.57
CA TRP A 74 18.96 10.95 7.69
C TRP A 74 18.78 11.79 6.40
N VAL A 75 19.87 12.08 5.68
CA VAL A 75 19.83 12.82 4.41
C VAL A 75 19.06 12.05 3.35
N ASP A 76 19.37 10.75 3.18
CA ASP A 76 18.68 9.87 2.23
C ASP A 76 17.17 9.79 2.56
N ARG A 77 16.84 9.65 3.85
CA ARG A 77 15.43 9.66 4.31
C ARG A 77 14.75 10.98 4.00
N ALA A 78 15.42 12.11 4.27
CA ALA A 78 14.86 13.43 4.00
C ALA A 78 14.56 13.62 2.51
N VAL A 79 15.51 13.26 1.64
CA VAL A 79 15.32 13.36 0.18
C VAL A 79 14.19 12.43 -0.27
N LEU A 80 14.13 11.18 0.20
CA LEU A 80 13.06 10.25 -0.14
C LEU A 80 11.70 10.76 0.36
N THR A 81 11.64 11.29 1.59
CA THR A 81 10.41 11.82 2.20
C THR A 81 9.86 13.05 1.46
N VAL A 82 10.72 13.80 0.79
CA VAL A 82 10.31 14.92 -0.08
C VAL A 82 9.94 14.40 -1.48
N ALA A 83 10.73 13.51 -2.06
CA ALA A 83 10.56 13.03 -3.43
C ALA A 83 9.26 12.24 -3.61
N VAL A 84 8.91 11.35 -2.66
CA VAL A 84 7.74 10.48 -2.78
C VAL A 84 6.42 11.26 -2.85
N PRO A 85 6.09 12.21 -1.95
CA PRO A 85 4.82 12.94 -2.04
C PRO A 85 4.73 13.88 -3.25
N MET A 86 5.86 14.29 -3.85
CA MET A 86 5.84 15.07 -5.09
C MET A 86 5.15 14.32 -6.24
N VAL A 87 5.19 12.98 -6.22
CA VAL A 87 4.60 12.16 -7.29
C VAL A 87 3.07 12.31 -7.35
N PRO A 88 2.27 12.04 -6.29
CA PRO A 88 0.83 12.26 -6.33
C PRO A 88 0.44 13.74 -6.43
N VAL A 89 1.24 14.67 -5.90
CA VAL A 89 1.01 16.11 -6.09
C VAL A 89 1.15 16.48 -7.56
N THR A 90 2.20 16.01 -8.25
CA THR A 90 2.39 16.24 -9.67
C THR A 90 1.29 15.58 -10.50
N ALA A 91 0.86 14.37 -10.14
CA ALA A 91 -0.27 13.71 -10.79
C ALA A 91 -1.56 14.54 -10.72
N TRP A 92 -1.73 15.38 -9.68
CA TRP A 92 -2.86 16.28 -9.53
C TRP A 92 -2.69 17.59 -10.33
N VAL A 93 -1.56 18.30 -10.13
CA VAL A 93 -1.41 19.68 -10.64
C VAL A 93 -0.86 19.74 -12.06
N ALA A 94 -0.05 18.76 -12.47
CA ALA A 94 0.66 18.75 -13.74
C ALA A 94 0.94 17.32 -14.24
N PRO A 95 -0.08 16.49 -14.52
CA PRO A 95 0.10 15.06 -14.83
C PRO A 95 1.05 14.81 -16.02
N ALA A 96 1.13 15.73 -16.96
CA ALA A 96 2.08 15.64 -18.10
C ALA A 96 3.56 15.72 -17.67
N GLN A 97 3.86 16.26 -16.49
CA GLN A 97 5.22 16.36 -15.95
C GLN A 97 5.60 15.18 -15.04
N LEU A 98 4.71 14.21 -14.85
CA LEU A 98 4.95 13.07 -13.96
C LEU A 98 6.22 12.29 -14.31
N PRO A 99 6.51 11.97 -15.60
CA PRO A 99 7.76 11.29 -15.97
C PRO A 99 9.02 12.08 -15.56
N GLN A 100 9.00 13.41 -15.75
CA GLN A 100 10.13 14.27 -15.39
C GLN A 100 10.36 14.29 -13.88
N VAL A 101 9.28 14.40 -13.09
CA VAL A 101 9.37 14.37 -11.62
C VAL A 101 9.87 13.01 -11.12
N LEU A 102 9.44 11.91 -11.72
CA LEU A 102 9.97 10.58 -11.40
C LEU A 102 11.47 10.45 -11.69
N ILE A 103 11.90 10.92 -12.87
CA ILE A 103 13.33 10.93 -13.23
C ILE A 103 14.12 11.79 -12.24
N LEU A 104 13.65 13.00 -11.93
CA LEU A 104 14.31 13.89 -10.97
C LEU A 104 14.36 13.27 -9.56
N ALA A 105 13.31 12.61 -9.11
CA ALA A 105 13.29 11.90 -7.83
C ALA A 105 14.34 10.77 -7.79
N LEU A 106 14.42 9.96 -8.86
CA LEU A 106 15.43 8.90 -8.97
C LEU A 106 16.85 9.46 -8.98
N VAL A 107 17.09 10.54 -9.74
CA VAL A 107 18.39 11.21 -9.76
C VAL A 107 18.72 11.81 -8.41
N ALA A 108 17.77 12.46 -7.75
CA ALA A 108 18.00 13.06 -6.44
C ALA A 108 18.44 12.02 -5.40
N VAL A 109 17.71 10.89 -5.27
CA VAL A 109 18.10 9.84 -4.31
C VAL A 109 19.41 9.16 -4.69
N ALA A 110 19.73 9.03 -6.00
CA ALA A 110 20.98 8.46 -6.47
C ALA A 110 22.20 9.34 -6.16
N LEU A 111 22.04 10.66 -6.22
CA LEU A 111 23.12 11.61 -6.00
C LEU A 111 23.49 11.75 -4.51
N VAL A 112 22.59 11.48 -3.56
CA VAL A 112 22.88 11.63 -2.12
C VAL A 112 24.14 10.85 -1.71
N PRO A 113 24.27 9.54 -1.92
CA PRO A 113 25.47 8.80 -1.54
C PRO A 113 26.72 9.21 -2.34
N VAL A 114 26.55 9.68 -3.58
CA VAL A 114 27.66 10.21 -4.41
C VAL A 114 28.22 11.47 -3.80
N LEU A 115 27.36 12.45 -3.47
CA LEU A 115 27.74 13.73 -2.86
C LEU A 115 28.27 13.53 -1.43
N ALA A 116 27.84 12.48 -0.74
CA ALA A 116 28.38 12.10 0.57
C ALA A 116 29.76 11.41 0.49
N GLY A 117 30.25 11.09 -0.69
CA GLY A 117 31.51 10.37 -0.89
C GLY A 117 31.52 8.98 -0.27
N ASP A 118 30.37 8.30 -0.17
CA ASP A 118 30.25 7.01 0.51
C ASP A 118 30.70 5.86 -0.42
N ALA A 119 31.98 5.55 -0.41
CA ALA A 119 32.58 4.51 -1.22
C ALA A 119 32.20 3.08 -0.78
N THR A 120 31.81 2.87 0.47
CA THR A 120 31.55 1.54 1.05
C THR A 120 30.07 1.18 1.07
N GLY A 121 29.19 2.10 1.48
CA GLY A 121 27.75 1.89 1.61
C GLY A 121 26.92 2.51 0.49
N GLY A 122 27.54 3.36 -0.36
CA GLY A 122 26.85 4.19 -1.33
C GLY A 122 25.98 3.41 -2.31
N LEU A 123 26.44 2.25 -2.81
CA LEU A 123 25.66 1.41 -3.71
C LEU A 123 24.37 0.89 -3.04
N SER A 124 24.45 0.42 -1.81
CA SER A 124 23.24 -0.07 -1.11
C SER A 124 22.27 1.07 -0.79
N ARG A 125 22.78 2.26 -0.42
CA ARG A 125 21.96 3.47 -0.21
C ARG A 125 21.25 3.90 -1.49
N LEU A 126 21.98 3.91 -2.61
CA LEU A 126 21.43 4.17 -3.94
C LEU A 126 20.32 3.17 -4.29
N CYS A 127 20.58 1.86 -4.15
CA CYS A 127 19.61 0.82 -4.46
C CYS A 127 18.33 0.96 -3.59
N PHE A 128 18.48 1.18 -2.29
CA PHE A 128 17.32 1.39 -1.42
C PHE A 128 16.59 2.70 -1.73
N GLY A 129 17.29 3.78 -2.01
CA GLY A 129 16.67 5.05 -2.42
C GLY A 129 15.84 4.90 -3.70
N MET A 130 16.42 4.30 -4.74
CA MET A 130 15.72 4.06 -6.01
C MET A 130 14.54 3.11 -5.84
N LEU A 131 14.71 2.00 -5.11
CA LEU A 131 13.61 1.08 -4.80
C LEU A 131 12.47 1.81 -4.09
N GLY A 132 12.77 2.68 -3.13
CA GLY A 132 11.76 3.47 -2.42
C GLY A 132 10.97 4.38 -3.37
N VAL A 133 11.63 5.12 -4.26
CA VAL A 133 10.94 5.96 -5.26
C VAL A 133 10.06 5.11 -6.18
N ILE A 134 10.59 4.01 -6.74
CA ILE A 134 9.86 3.12 -7.65
C ILE A 134 8.67 2.46 -6.96
N TRP A 135 8.85 2.00 -5.72
CA TRP A 135 7.80 1.29 -4.98
C TRP A 135 6.65 2.20 -4.57
N PHE A 136 6.94 3.48 -4.25
CA PHE A 136 5.92 4.45 -3.83
C PHE A 136 5.37 5.30 -4.96
N ALA A 137 5.99 5.33 -6.14
CA ALA A 137 5.49 6.03 -7.32
C ALA A 137 4.02 5.68 -7.67
N PRO A 138 3.55 4.42 -7.50
CA PRO A 138 2.16 4.06 -7.75
C PRO A 138 1.13 4.81 -6.91
N LEU A 139 1.51 5.54 -5.86
CA LEU A 139 0.61 6.45 -5.13
C LEU A 139 0.00 7.53 -6.02
N ALA A 140 0.62 7.86 -7.17
CA ALA A 140 -0.03 8.66 -8.22
C ALA A 140 -1.37 8.07 -8.67
N GLY A 141 -1.51 6.74 -8.62
CA GLY A 141 -2.74 6.04 -8.98
C GLY A 141 -3.94 6.40 -8.12
N VAL A 142 -3.72 6.85 -6.90
CA VAL A 142 -4.80 7.34 -6.02
C VAL A 142 -5.48 8.57 -6.64
N VAL A 143 -4.74 9.37 -7.42
CA VAL A 143 -5.25 10.54 -8.15
C VAL A 143 -5.75 10.15 -9.54
N LEU A 144 -4.92 9.39 -10.30
CA LEU A 144 -5.13 9.14 -11.72
C LEU A 144 -6.26 8.15 -12.02
N LEU A 145 -6.50 7.17 -11.13
CA LEU A 145 -7.59 6.19 -11.31
C LEU A 145 -8.97 6.77 -10.97
N GLY A 146 -9.02 7.96 -10.38
CA GLY A 146 -10.29 8.61 -10.04
C GLY A 146 -11.23 7.72 -9.21
N PRO A 147 -12.51 7.56 -9.60
CA PRO A 147 -13.48 6.76 -8.83
C PRO A 147 -13.10 5.28 -8.67
N ALA A 148 -12.32 4.72 -9.61
CA ALA A 148 -11.93 3.31 -9.58
C ALA A 148 -11.00 2.98 -8.40
N VAL A 149 -10.30 3.98 -7.84
CA VAL A 149 -9.40 3.77 -6.70
C VAL A 149 -10.11 3.23 -5.48
N LEU A 150 -11.35 3.67 -5.21
CA LEU A 150 -12.11 3.20 -4.07
C LEU A 150 -12.49 1.72 -4.21
N ALA A 151 -12.90 1.32 -5.42
CA ALA A 151 -13.22 -0.08 -5.71
C ALA A 151 -11.98 -0.96 -5.60
N LEU A 152 -10.84 -0.50 -6.13
CA LEU A 152 -9.56 -1.21 -6.01
C LEU A 152 -9.14 -1.35 -4.54
N PHE A 153 -9.20 -0.27 -3.76
CA PHE A 153 -8.89 -0.29 -2.34
C PHE A 153 -9.77 -1.28 -1.56
N ALA A 154 -11.09 -1.27 -1.80
CA ALA A 154 -12.02 -2.20 -1.18
C ALA A 154 -11.72 -3.65 -1.58
N ALA A 155 -11.48 -3.90 -2.87
CA ALA A 155 -11.21 -5.24 -3.39
C ALA A 155 -9.88 -5.82 -2.85
N VAL A 156 -8.81 -5.04 -2.82
CA VAL A 156 -7.51 -5.44 -2.24
C VAL A 156 -7.66 -5.72 -0.75
N SER A 157 -8.34 -4.83 0.00
CA SER A 157 -8.55 -5.02 1.45
C SER A 157 -9.34 -6.28 1.77
N ILE A 158 -10.40 -6.57 1.02
CA ILE A 158 -11.20 -7.80 1.18
C ILE A 158 -10.38 -9.03 0.78
N ALA A 159 -9.58 -8.93 -0.30
CA ALA A 159 -8.68 -10.00 -0.73
C ALA A 159 -7.68 -10.36 0.37
N ASP A 160 -7.00 -9.38 0.99
CA ASP A 160 -6.01 -9.59 2.06
C ASP A 160 -6.63 -10.22 3.31
N ILE A 161 -7.79 -9.70 3.74
CA ILE A 161 -8.53 -10.27 4.87
C ILE A 161 -8.89 -11.73 4.57
N THR A 162 -9.51 -11.99 3.42
CA THR A 162 -9.98 -13.33 3.05
C THR A 162 -8.81 -14.29 2.81
N ALA A 163 -7.71 -13.82 2.22
CA ALA A 163 -6.49 -14.62 2.07
C ALA A 163 -5.91 -15.05 3.42
N SER A 164 -5.89 -14.14 4.41
CA SER A 164 -5.42 -14.44 5.76
C SER A 164 -6.30 -15.49 6.47
N PHE A 165 -7.63 -15.38 6.35
CA PHE A 165 -8.56 -16.35 6.94
C PHE A 165 -8.55 -17.68 6.16
N GLY A 166 -8.65 -17.65 4.84
CA GLY A 166 -8.66 -18.83 3.98
C GLY A 166 -7.38 -19.67 4.13
N GLY A 167 -6.21 -19.00 4.19
CA GLY A 167 -4.95 -19.67 4.42
C GLY A 167 -4.86 -20.38 5.77
N ARG A 168 -5.42 -19.77 6.84
CA ARG A 168 -5.45 -20.38 8.18
C ARG A 168 -6.45 -21.54 8.30
N LEU A 169 -7.60 -21.43 7.64
CA LEU A 169 -8.66 -22.44 7.71
C LEU A 169 -8.37 -23.66 6.86
N LEU A 170 -7.89 -23.43 5.64
CA LEU A 170 -7.69 -24.50 4.65
C LEU A 170 -6.25 -25.05 4.68
N GLY A 171 -5.28 -24.25 5.12
CA GLY A 171 -3.86 -24.64 5.12
C GLY A 171 -3.34 -24.96 3.73
N GLY A 172 -2.39 -25.89 3.63
CA GLY A 172 -1.82 -26.35 2.38
C GLY A 172 -0.37 -25.88 2.16
N PRO A 173 0.16 -26.02 0.94
CA PRO A 173 1.54 -25.64 0.64
C PRO A 173 1.74 -24.13 0.79
N SER A 174 2.92 -23.75 1.29
CA SER A 174 3.30 -22.34 1.39
C SER A 174 3.37 -21.68 0.02
N LEU A 175 2.94 -20.41 -0.07
CA LEU A 175 2.94 -19.65 -1.31
C LEU A 175 4.38 -19.30 -1.75
N SER A 176 5.23 -18.93 -0.80
CA SER A 176 6.60 -18.49 -1.07
C SER A 176 7.51 -18.70 0.13
N PRO A 177 8.81 -18.99 -0.09
CA PRO A 177 9.83 -18.99 0.97
C PRO A 177 9.97 -17.64 1.68
N LEU A 178 9.62 -16.53 1.02
CA LEU A 178 9.66 -15.18 1.59
C LEU A 178 8.65 -15.02 2.73
N SER A 179 7.52 -15.70 2.64
CA SER A 179 6.46 -15.66 3.64
C SER A 179 5.85 -17.06 3.83
N PRO A 180 6.48 -17.96 4.61
CA PRO A 180 6.02 -19.35 4.77
C PRO A 180 4.62 -19.50 5.38
N ALA A 181 4.15 -18.46 6.08
CA ALA A 181 2.80 -18.44 6.68
C ALA A 181 1.68 -18.19 5.67
N LYS A 182 2.01 -17.80 4.43
CA LYS A 182 1.04 -17.62 3.36
C LYS A 182 0.89 -18.91 2.57
N HIS A 183 -0.36 -19.28 2.27
CA HIS A 183 -0.70 -20.53 1.59
C HIS A 183 -1.38 -20.25 0.24
N TRP A 184 -1.27 -21.18 -0.71
CA TRP A 184 -1.98 -21.12 -1.99
C TRP A 184 -3.50 -21.07 -1.82
N SER A 185 -4.03 -21.77 -0.82
CA SER A 185 -5.45 -21.71 -0.46
C SER A 185 -5.91 -20.31 -0.09
N GLY A 186 -5.06 -19.58 0.66
CA GLY A 186 -5.30 -18.19 1.00
C GLY A 186 -5.28 -17.28 -0.23
N LEU A 187 -4.29 -17.44 -1.12
CA LEU A 187 -4.23 -16.69 -2.37
C LEU A 187 -5.52 -16.88 -3.21
N LEU A 188 -5.95 -18.12 -3.39
CA LEU A 188 -7.17 -18.42 -4.15
C LEU A 188 -8.42 -17.81 -3.50
N ALA A 189 -8.59 -17.99 -2.18
CA ALA A 189 -9.71 -17.41 -1.44
C ALA A 189 -9.73 -15.88 -1.53
N GLY A 190 -8.58 -15.24 -1.36
CA GLY A 190 -8.43 -13.79 -1.48
C GLY A 190 -8.74 -13.29 -2.89
N THR A 191 -8.20 -13.95 -3.91
CA THR A 191 -8.46 -13.59 -5.30
C THR A 191 -9.95 -13.67 -5.63
N VAL A 192 -10.61 -14.76 -5.28
CA VAL A 192 -12.07 -14.92 -5.51
C VAL A 192 -12.87 -13.83 -4.80
N ALA A 193 -12.55 -13.55 -3.54
CA ALA A 193 -13.25 -12.51 -2.76
C ALA A 193 -13.00 -11.10 -3.33
N GLY A 194 -11.76 -10.79 -3.71
CA GLY A 194 -11.42 -9.50 -4.31
C GLY A 194 -12.09 -9.27 -5.66
N LEU A 195 -12.07 -10.28 -6.56
CA LEU A 195 -12.77 -10.22 -7.84
C LEU A 195 -14.30 -10.12 -7.65
N GLY A 196 -14.85 -10.86 -6.69
CA GLY A 196 -16.26 -10.75 -6.29
C GLY A 196 -16.61 -9.33 -5.80
N THR A 197 -15.72 -8.70 -5.05
CA THR A 197 -15.89 -7.31 -4.60
C THR A 197 -15.94 -6.33 -5.78
N LEU A 198 -15.03 -6.47 -6.77
CA LEU A 198 -15.07 -5.65 -7.98
C LEU A 198 -16.40 -5.85 -8.75
N ALA A 199 -16.88 -7.08 -8.85
CA ALA A 199 -18.15 -7.40 -9.53
C ALA A 199 -19.34 -6.76 -8.80
N VAL A 200 -19.43 -6.90 -7.48
CA VAL A 200 -20.52 -6.33 -6.67
C VAL A 200 -20.52 -4.79 -6.73
N LEU A 201 -19.34 -4.17 -6.79
CA LEU A 201 -19.21 -2.71 -6.92
C LEU A 201 -19.40 -2.21 -8.36
N GLY A 202 -19.65 -3.10 -9.34
CA GLY A 202 -19.79 -2.72 -10.74
C GLY A 202 -18.51 -2.15 -11.36
N ALA A 203 -17.34 -2.44 -10.76
CA ALA A 203 -16.03 -1.93 -11.16
C ALA A 203 -15.14 -3.00 -11.80
N PHE A 204 -15.72 -4.13 -12.22
CA PHE A 204 -14.95 -5.23 -12.80
C PHE A 204 -14.43 -4.86 -14.18
N THR A 205 -13.11 -4.68 -14.28
CA THR A 205 -12.37 -4.55 -15.55
C THR A 205 -11.20 -5.53 -15.55
N PRO A 206 -10.68 -5.95 -16.72
CA PRO A 206 -9.49 -6.80 -16.78
C PRO A 206 -8.29 -6.21 -16.04
N ALA A 207 -8.07 -4.90 -16.17
CA ALA A 207 -6.98 -4.19 -15.48
C ALA A 207 -7.09 -4.29 -13.96
N LEU A 208 -8.26 -3.98 -13.39
CA LEU A 208 -8.51 -4.08 -11.95
C LEU A 208 -8.51 -5.52 -11.47
N ALA A 209 -9.01 -6.47 -12.26
CA ALA A 209 -8.98 -7.89 -11.93
C ALA A 209 -7.54 -8.41 -11.80
N ILE A 210 -6.66 -8.07 -12.76
CA ILE A 210 -5.23 -8.43 -12.70
C ILE A 210 -4.53 -7.69 -11.55
N ALA A 211 -4.86 -6.42 -11.31
CA ALA A 211 -4.32 -5.64 -10.20
C ALA A 211 -4.62 -6.30 -8.84
N VAL A 212 -5.83 -6.82 -8.64
CA VAL A 212 -6.21 -7.54 -7.41
C VAL A 212 -5.58 -8.93 -7.36
N ALA A 213 -5.69 -9.71 -8.44
CA ALA A 213 -5.28 -11.12 -8.44
C ALA A 213 -3.76 -11.31 -8.39
N ALA A 214 -3.00 -10.43 -9.03
CA ALA A 214 -1.54 -10.49 -9.09
C ALA A 214 -0.87 -9.36 -8.28
N GLY A 215 -1.36 -8.13 -8.39
CA GLY A 215 -0.75 -6.96 -7.75
C GLY A 215 -0.75 -7.05 -6.23
N ALA A 216 -1.89 -7.40 -5.63
CA ALA A 216 -1.98 -7.48 -4.17
C ALA A 216 -1.01 -8.54 -3.58
N PRO A 217 -1.02 -9.82 -4.00
CA PRO A 217 -0.12 -10.81 -3.42
C PRO A 217 1.36 -10.54 -3.73
N LEU A 218 1.69 -9.98 -4.90
CA LEU A 218 3.07 -9.65 -5.25
C LEU A 218 3.58 -8.44 -4.46
N GLY A 219 2.73 -7.44 -4.19
CA GLY A 219 3.09 -6.28 -3.36
C GLY A 219 3.47 -6.69 -1.94
N ASP A 220 2.66 -7.52 -1.31
CA ASP A 220 2.93 -8.08 0.02
C ASP A 220 4.18 -9.00 0.02
N LEU A 221 4.43 -9.78 -1.04
CA LEU A 221 5.67 -10.56 -1.17
C LEU A 221 6.90 -9.66 -1.38
N LEU A 222 6.77 -8.55 -2.10
CA LEU A 222 7.84 -7.56 -2.26
C LEU A 222 8.23 -6.96 -0.91
N GLU A 223 7.25 -6.54 -0.11
CA GLU A 223 7.50 -6.06 1.24
C GLU A 223 8.15 -7.14 2.12
N SER A 224 7.63 -8.36 2.07
CA SER A 224 8.21 -9.50 2.78
C SER A 224 9.68 -9.71 2.39
N MET A 225 10.02 -9.61 1.11
CA MET A 225 11.40 -9.71 0.62
C MET A 225 12.29 -8.62 1.21
N VAL A 226 11.84 -7.37 1.18
CA VAL A 226 12.59 -6.24 1.76
C VAL A 226 12.82 -6.45 3.26
N LYS A 227 11.79 -6.80 4.02
CA LYS A 227 11.90 -7.08 5.46
C LYS A 227 12.90 -8.19 5.76
N ARG A 228 12.88 -9.29 5.00
CA ARG A 228 13.87 -10.39 5.16
C ARG A 228 15.29 -9.95 4.81
N GLY A 229 15.45 -9.18 3.72
CA GLY A 229 16.74 -8.65 3.31
C GLY A 229 17.41 -7.79 4.39
N VAL A 230 16.65 -7.02 5.13
CA VAL A 230 17.14 -6.18 6.24
C VAL A 230 17.03 -6.82 7.62
N LYS A 231 16.64 -8.11 7.70
CA LYS A 231 16.47 -8.90 8.93
C LYS A 231 15.43 -8.29 9.89
N ALA A 232 14.39 -7.67 9.36
CA ALA A 232 13.26 -7.15 10.12
C ALA A 232 12.02 -8.04 9.94
N LYS A 233 11.01 -7.85 10.82
CA LYS A 233 9.71 -8.52 10.74
C LYS A 233 8.61 -7.55 10.36
N ASP A 234 8.59 -6.38 10.97
CA ASP A 234 7.56 -5.35 10.75
C ASP A 234 8.26 -4.07 10.24
N SER A 235 7.56 -3.25 9.44
CA SER A 235 8.11 -2.00 8.90
C SER A 235 8.27 -0.94 9.98
N ALA A 236 7.33 -0.90 10.93
CA ALA A 236 7.31 -0.03 12.10
C ALA A 236 6.39 -0.60 13.18
N SER A 237 6.28 0.08 14.34
CA SER A 237 5.48 -0.37 15.48
C SER A 237 4.51 0.69 16.03
N TRP A 238 4.31 1.81 15.32
CA TRP A 238 3.53 2.94 15.82
C TRP A 238 2.00 2.76 15.65
N LEU A 239 1.56 1.94 14.69
CA LEU A 239 0.15 1.54 14.63
C LEU A 239 -0.07 0.39 15.60
N ALA A 240 -0.62 0.70 16.74
CA ALA A 240 -0.81 -0.24 17.86
C ALA A 240 -1.41 -1.58 17.42
N GLY A 241 -0.60 -2.66 17.46
CA GLY A 241 -0.98 -4.02 17.08
C GLY A 241 -1.16 -4.26 15.58
N ALA A 242 -0.80 -3.30 14.72
CA ALA A 242 -1.02 -3.37 13.28
C ALA A 242 0.25 -3.16 12.43
N GLY A 243 1.43 -3.03 13.04
CA GLY A 243 2.68 -2.74 12.33
C GLY A 243 2.79 -1.28 11.92
N GLY A 244 3.32 -1.02 10.74
CA GLY A 244 3.39 0.30 10.11
C GLY A 244 2.25 0.55 9.10
N LEU A 245 2.21 1.75 8.53
CA LEU A 245 1.33 2.07 7.42
C LEU A 245 1.79 1.35 6.15
N LEU A 246 3.09 1.17 5.96
CA LEU A 246 3.65 0.43 4.83
C LEU A 246 3.13 -1.02 4.82
N ASP A 247 3.10 -1.70 6.00
CA ASP A 247 2.51 -3.05 6.14
C ASP A 247 1.00 -3.11 5.78
N ARG A 248 0.35 -1.99 5.49
CA ARG A 248 -1.06 -1.89 5.10
C ARG A 248 -1.27 -1.48 3.66
N LEU A 249 -0.29 -0.84 3.08
CA LEU A 249 -0.35 -0.34 1.71
C LEU A 249 0.46 -1.16 0.72
N ASP A 250 1.29 -2.09 1.19
CA ASP A 250 2.16 -2.94 0.37
C ASP A 250 1.43 -3.62 -0.78
N SER A 251 0.33 -4.32 -0.49
CA SER A 251 -0.55 -4.94 -1.48
C SER A 251 -1.18 -3.92 -2.43
N LEU A 252 -1.59 -2.76 -1.90
CA LEU A 252 -2.24 -1.72 -2.70
C LEU A 252 -1.26 -1.04 -3.66
N LEU A 253 0.00 -0.81 -3.25
CA LEU A 253 0.98 -0.11 -4.08
C LEU A 253 1.20 -0.81 -5.42
N LEU A 254 1.44 -2.11 -5.42
CA LEU A 254 1.64 -2.84 -6.68
C LEU A 254 0.33 -3.03 -7.46
N SER A 255 -0.81 -3.13 -6.76
CA SER A 255 -2.13 -3.13 -7.40
C SER A 255 -2.42 -1.81 -8.12
N LEU A 256 -2.08 -0.66 -7.52
CA LEU A 256 -2.19 0.65 -8.17
C LEU A 256 -1.33 0.73 -9.44
N LEU A 257 -0.08 0.23 -9.38
CA LEU A 257 0.81 0.21 -10.54
C LEU A 257 0.20 -0.58 -11.69
N ILE A 258 -0.25 -1.81 -11.43
CA ILE A 258 -0.83 -2.68 -12.45
C ILE A 258 -2.12 -2.05 -13.02
N ALA A 259 -2.98 -1.51 -12.16
CA ALA A 259 -4.18 -0.83 -12.60
C ALA A 259 -3.90 0.38 -13.51
N LEU A 260 -2.85 1.15 -13.20
CA LEU A 260 -2.41 2.27 -14.04
C LEU A 260 -1.88 1.80 -15.40
N VAL A 261 -1.00 0.79 -15.39
CA VAL A 261 -0.33 0.33 -16.63
C VAL A 261 -1.30 -0.37 -17.59
N LEU A 262 -2.26 -1.12 -17.04
CA LEU A 262 -3.21 -1.88 -17.87
C LEU A 262 -4.54 -1.16 -18.09
N GLY A 263 -4.80 -0.06 -17.40
CA GLY A 263 -6.03 0.72 -17.50
C GLY A 263 -6.02 1.80 -18.59
N HIS A 264 -4.88 1.96 -19.29
CA HIS A 264 -4.68 2.92 -20.39
C HIS A 264 -4.74 2.23 -21.75
#